data_b438872703228ba5073a5ae417a432d4
#
_entry.id   b438872703228ba5073a5ae417a432d4
#
_cell.length_a   1.000
_cell.length_b   1.000
_cell.length_c   1.000
_cell.angle_alpha   90.00
_cell.angle_beta   90.00
_cell.angle_gamma   90.00
#
_symmetry.space_group_name_H-M   'P 1'
#
loop_
_entity.id
_entity.type
_entity.pdbx_description
1 polymer ?
#
loop_
_entity_poly.entity_id
_entity_poly.type
_entity_poly.pdbx_seq_one_letter_code
_entity_poly.pdbx_strand_id
1 'polypeptide(L)'
;KHGNLKSTYGHLSQVAFIQCIGSRDRRTGNPYCSKVCCGYSWRMARRMQWDYPEVEINIFYMDFQGRRCDFLTDLNPRRLNDKKISLIRSIPSRAYQLPGQKVVLDWEVTESGQKAQAEFDLVVLSVGIVASDFNYKLNQQLNLPIDKGGFLLPEGNCRERRPGDLLAGVFCAGTCCGAADIWTTIIQGKSIAGQIVDYIDSNH
;
A
#
# COMPACT_ATOMS: atom_id res chain seq x y z
N LYS A 1 -13.73 14.46 -14.54
CA LYS A 1 -14.59 15.15 -13.56
C LYS A 1 -13.94 14.86 -12.20
N HIS A 2 -13.25 15.83 -11.61
CA HIS A 2 -12.72 15.72 -10.27
C HIS A 2 -13.88 15.78 -9.28
N GLY A 3 -14.06 14.73 -8.47
CA GLY A 3 -15.06 14.70 -7.41
C GLY A 3 -14.80 15.86 -6.43
N ASN A 4 -15.80 16.64 -6.15
CA ASN A 4 -15.71 17.71 -5.18
C ASN A 4 -16.04 17.13 -3.79
N LEU A 5 -15.02 16.99 -2.93
CA LEU A 5 -15.20 16.48 -1.57
C LEU A 5 -16.23 17.30 -0.77
N LYS A 6 -16.26 18.61 -0.96
CA LYS A 6 -17.24 19.49 -0.28
C LYS A 6 -18.68 19.17 -0.65
N SER A 7 -18.95 18.72 -1.88
CA SER A 7 -20.31 18.31 -2.29
C SER A 7 -20.75 16.99 -1.67
N THR A 8 -19.82 16.13 -1.30
CA THR A 8 -20.12 14.80 -0.76
C THR A 8 -20.12 14.78 0.76
N TYR A 9 -19.19 15.49 1.40
CA TYR A 9 -18.92 15.41 2.85
C TYR A 9 -19.14 16.73 3.59
N GLY A 10 -19.60 17.79 2.91
CA GLY A 10 -19.78 19.11 3.52
C GLY A 10 -18.47 19.82 3.84
N HIS A 11 -18.42 20.53 4.94
CA HIS A 11 -17.22 21.24 5.39
C HIS A 11 -16.30 20.26 6.12
N LEU A 12 -15.10 20.01 5.54
CA LEU A 12 -14.05 19.22 6.17
C LEU A 12 -13.03 20.15 6.83
N SER A 13 -12.72 19.91 8.09
CA SER A 13 -11.68 20.62 8.85
C SER A 13 -10.58 19.68 9.35
N GLN A 14 -10.92 18.45 9.72
CA GLN A 14 -10.02 17.45 10.29
C GLN A 14 -10.13 16.15 9.51
N VAL A 15 -9.01 15.69 8.93
CA VAL A 15 -8.94 14.44 8.16
C VAL A 15 -7.83 13.54 8.70
N ALA A 16 -8.12 12.27 8.89
CA ALA A 16 -7.13 11.28 9.28
C ALA A 16 -6.86 10.28 8.15
N PHE A 17 -5.60 9.90 7.95
CA PHE A 17 -5.18 8.74 7.16
C PHE A 17 -4.61 7.70 8.11
N ILE A 18 -5.12 6.46 8.06
CA ILE A 18 -4.59 5.35 8.85
C ILE A 18 -3.86 4.41 7.91
N GLN A 19 -2.54 4.29 8.09
CA GLN A 19 -1.67 3.45 7.27
C GLN A 19 -1.77 1.97 7.64
N CYS A 20 -1.34 1.10 6.74
CA CYS A 20 -1.19 -0.33 6.94
C CYS A 20 -2.49 -1.09 7.26
N ILE A 21 -3.65 -0.58 6.88
CA ILE A 21 -4.92 -1.28 7.09
C ILE A 21 -4.92 -2.61 6.34
N GLY A 22 -5.11 -3.72 7.07
CA GLY A 22 -5.07 -5.08 6.53
C GLY A 22 -3.69 -5.56 6.10
N SER A 23 -2.62 -4.81 6.45
CA SER A 23 -1.22 -5.14 6.13
C SER A 23 -0.36 -5.12 7.38
N ARG A 24 0.74 -5.91 7.41
CA ARG A 24 1.68 -6.01 8.54
C ARG A 24 0.99 -6.47 9.83
N ASP A 25 -0.09 -7.20 9.69
CA ASP A 25 -0.88 -7.79 10.78
C ASP A 25 -0.91 -9.32 10.63
N ARG A 26 -0.30 -10.01 11.60
CA ARG A 26 -0.24 -11.48 11.60
C ARG A 26 -1.50 -12.14 12.15
N ARG A 27 -2.39 -11.37 12.76
CA ARG A 27 -3.59 -11.93 13.43
C ARG A 27 -4.81 -11.87 12.53
N THR A 28 -5.09 -10.69 11.97
CA THR A 28 -6.36 -10.42 11.27
C THR A 28 -6.18 -9.96 9.84
N GLY A 29 -4.95 -9.64 9.45
CA GLY A 29 -4.62 -9.16 8.11
C GLY A 29 -3.49 -9.94 7.47
N ASN A 30 -2.82 -9.30 6.52
CA ASN A 30 -1.68 -9.85 5.83
C ASN A 30 -0.38 -9.53 6.57
N PRO A 31 0.56 -10.51 6.75
CA PRO A 31 1.79 -10.29 7.51
C PRO A 31 2.82 -9.41 6.80
N TYR A 32 2.63 -9.13 5.52
CA TYR A 32 3.55 -8.37 4.67
C TYR A 32 3.16 -6.89 4.54
N CYS A 33 4.13 -6.06 4.14
CA CYS A 33 3.89 -4.68 3.73
C CYS A 33 3.41 -4.62 2.29
N SER A 34 2.34 -3.86 2.04
CA SER A 34 1.79 -3.65 0.69
C SER A 34 2.63 -2.74 -0.20
N LYS A 35 3.64 -2.04 0.35
CA LYS A 35 4.61 -1.16 -0.34
C LYS A 35 4.03 0.05 -1.07
N VAL A 36 2.72 0.22 -1.10
CA VAL A 36 2.04 1.29 -1.86
C VAL A 36 1.35 2.32 -0.99
N CYS A 37 0.85 1.92 0.22
CA CYS A 37 -0.02 2.78 1.03
C CYS A 37 0.66 4.07 1.47
N CYS A 38 1.90 4.05 1.92
CA CYS A 38 2.64 5.25 2.30
C CYS A 38 2.71 6.27 1.15
N GLY A 39 3.04 5.80 -0.06
CA GLY A 39 3.19 6.66 -1.22
C GLY A 39 1.88 7.27 -1.71
N TYR A 40 0.80 6.50 -1.82
CA TYR A 40 -0.45 7.06 -2.30
C TYR A 40 -1.14 7.95 -1.26
N SER A 41 -1.10 7.58 0.02
CA SER A 41 -1.70 8.41 1.07
C SER A 41 -1.02 9.76 1.20
N TRP A 42 0.30 9.79 1.12
CA TRP A 42 1.04 11.05 1.11
C TRP A 42 0.66 11.93 -0.08
N ARG A 43 0.60 11.36 -1.29
CA ARG A 43 0.15 12.12 -2.48
C ARG A 43 -1.29 12.62 -2.34
N MET A 44 -2.18 11.79 -1.80
CA MET A 44 -3.57 12.17 -1.55
C MET A 44 -3.66 13.30 -0.50
N ALA A 45 -2.94 13.20 0.60
CA ALA A 45 -2.89 14.21 1.64
C ALA A 45 -2.39 15.56 1.10
N ARG A 46 -1.28 15.56 0.35
CA ARG A 46 -0.76 16.77 -0.29
C ARG A 46 -1.73 17.35 -1.33
N ARG A 47 -2.36 16.50 -2.13
CA ARG A 47 -3.36 16.95 -3.08
C ARG A 47 -4.57 17.54 -2.37
N MET A 48 -5.06 16.91 -1.31
CA MET A 48 -6.16 17.42 -0.50
C MET A 48 -5.82 18.77 0.11
N GLN A 49 -4.62 18.93 0.65
CA GLN A 49 -4.17 20.19 1.23
C GLN A 49 -4.05 21.30 0.18
N TRP A 50 -3.62 20.97 -1.03
CA TRP A 50 -3.57 21.91 -2.15
C TRP A 50 -4.97 22.41 -2.53
N ASP A 51 -5.94 21.48 -2.64
CA ASP A 51 -7.32 21.81 -3.03
C ASP A 51 -8.13 22.45 -1.89
N TYR A 52 -7.75 22.17 -0.63
CA TYR A 52 -8.42 22.62 0.60
C TYR A 52 -7.39 23.05 1.66
N PRO A 53 -6.83 24.27 1.54
CA PRO A 53 -5.73 24.72 2.41
C PRO A 53 -6.10 24.87 3.90
N GLU A 54 -7.39 24.94 4.20
CA GLU A 54 -7.92 25.03 5.57
C GLU A 54 -7.93 23.69 6.31
N VAL A 55 -7.89 22.56 5.60
CA VAL A 55 -8.01 21.22 6.18
C VAL A 55 -6.73 20.82 6.91
N GLU A 56 -6.86 20.37 8.14
CA GLU A 56 -5.78 19.75 8.90
C GLU A 56 -5.78 18.24 8.67
N ILE A 57 -4.62 17.70 8.31
CA ILE A 57 -4.49 16.30 7.93
C ILE A 57 -3.55 15.61 8.91
N ASN A 58 -4.00 14.48 9.45
CA ASN A 58 -3.22 13.64 10.36
C ASN A 58 -2.96 12.29 9.70
N ILE A 59 -1.69 11.89 9.60
CA ILE A 59 -1.31 10.59 9.03
C ILE A 59 -0.77 9.72 10.14
N PHE A 60 -1.54 8.69 10.51
CA PHE A 60 -1.13 7.67 11.47
C PHE A 60 -0.31 6.58 10.77
N TYR A 61 0.88 6.27 11.29
CA TYR A 61 1.82 5.35 10.66
C TYR A 61 2.66 4.58 11.68
N MET A 62 3.15 3.40 11.31
CA MET A 62 4.16 2.66 12.09
C MET A 62 5.58 3.10 11.69
N ASP A 63 5.86 3.05 10.40
CA ASP A 63 7.04 3.56 9.72
C ASP A 63 6.72 3.82 8.25
N PHE A 64 7.53 4.60 7.58
CA PHE A 64 7.39 4.84 6.15
C PHE A 64 8.28 3.88 5.35
N GLN A 65 7.65 3.03 4.54
CA GLN A 65 8.28 2.06 3.65
C GLN A 65 8.29 2.61 2.21
N GLY A 66 9.24 3.45 1.88
CA GLY A 66 9.38 3.99 0.53
C GLY A 66 10.83 3.98 0.07
N ARG A 67 11.17 3.21 -0.95
CA ARG A 67 12.57 3.04 -1.42
C ARG A 67 13.08 4.16 -2.32
N ARG A 68 12.25 5.04 -2.83
CA ARG A 68 12.70 6.16 -3.67
C ARG A 68 11.89 7.39 -3.36
N CYS A 69 12.59 8.27 -2.74
CA CYS A 69 11.87 9.30 -2.10
C CYS A 69 12.43 10.67 -2.30
N ASP A 70 11.93 11.21 -3.32
CA ASP A 70 11.37 12.54 -3.22
C ASP A 70 10.50 12.70 -1.97
N PHE A 71 9.85 11.61 -1.55
CA PHE A 71 9.06 11.43 -0.34
C PHE A 71 9.86 11.61 0.97
N LEU A 72 11.07 11.02 1.14
CA LEU A 72 11.91 11.28 2.34
C LEU A 72 12.59 12.63 2.28
N THR A 73 12.87 13.17 1.11
CA THR A 73 13.29 14.57 0.97
C THR A 73 12.14 15.54 1.19
N ASP A 74 10.92 15.15 0.83
CA ASP A 74 9.68 15.88 1.15
C ASP A 74 9.29 15.74 2.62
N LEU A 75 9.65 14.64 3.30
CA LEU A 75 9.50 14.46 4.75
C LEU A 75 10.55 15.24 5.56
N ASN A 76 11.48 15.93 4.92
CA ASN A 76 12.36 16.83 5.65
C ASN A 76 11.52 17.93 6.32
N PRO A 77 11.50 17.99 7.68
CA PRO A 77 10.69 18.98 8.41
C PRO A 77 10.96 20.44 7.99
N ARG A 78 12.15 20.71 7.42
CA ARG A 78 12.51 22.03 6.88
C ARG A 78 11.88 22.34 5.53
N ARG A 79 11.38 21.31 4.78
CA ARG A 79 10.63 21.43 3.54
C ARG A 79 9.13 21.22 3.73
N LEU A 80 8.71 20.59 4.82
CA LEU A 80 7.34 20.54 5.30
C LEU A 80 6.93 21.92 5.85
N ASN A 81 6.96 22.91 4.98
CA ASN A 81 6.34 24.22 5.26
C ASN A 81 4.78 24.10 5.29
N ASP A 82 4.30 22.89 5.09
CA ASP A 82 2.90 22.52 5.16
C ASP A 82 2.52 22.29 6.63
N LYS A 83 2.29 23.40 7.34
CA LYS A 83 1.93 23.44 8.78
C LYS A 83 0.65 22.65 9.14
N LYS A 84 0.00 22.01 8.16
CA LYS A 84 -1.31 21.36 8.33
C LYS A 84 -1.31 19.85 8.05
N ILE A 85 -0.16 19.25 7.70
CA ILE A 85 -0.03 17.78 7.66
C ILE A 85 0.82 17.33 8.85
N SER A 86 0.17 16.64 9.77
CA SER A 86 0.82 16.08 10.96
C SER A 86 1.07 14.59 10.78
N LEU A 87 2.27 14.14 11.15
CA LEU A 87 2.66 12.74 11.12
C LEU A 87 2.63 12.18 12.55
N ILE A 88 1.73 11.23 12.81
CA ILE A 88 1.54 10.61 14.13
C ILE A 88 2.07 9.17 14.07
N ARG A 89 3.19 8.93 14.73
CA ARG A 89 3.77 7.59 14.83
C ARG A 89 3.01 6.74 15.83
N SER A 90 1.87 6.26 15.38
CA SER A 90 0.99 5.35 16.14
C SER A 90 -0.01 4.73 15.18
N ILE A 91 -0.64 3.65 15.60
CA ILE A 91 -1.81 3.09 14.93
C ILE A 91 -2.99 3.21 15.90
N PRO A 92 -4.12 3.84 15.47
CA PRO A 92 -5.30 3.91 16.30
C PRO A 92 -5.75 2.53 16.76
N SER A 93 -5.95 2.39 18.05
CA SER A 93 -6.42 1.15 18.67
C SER A 93 -7.94 0.99 18.53
N ARG A 94 -8.64 2.09 18.33
CA ARG A 94 -10.09 2.14 18.21
C ARG A 94 -10.54 3.27 17.28
N ALA A 95 -11.56 2.97 16.49
CA ALA A 95 -12.29 3.97 15.69
C ALA A 95 -13.79 3.74 15.90
N TYR A 96 -14.55 4.79 16.17
CA TYR A 96 -16.00 4.72 16.31
C TYR A 96 -16.67 6.01 15.88
N GLN A 97 -17.90 5.88 15.42
CA GLN A 97 -18.67 7.01 14.93
C GLN A 97 -19.52 7.63 16.05
N LEU A 98 -19.50 8.95 16.12
CA LEU A 98 -20.41 9.72 16.98
C LEU A 98 -21.73 10.03 16.25
N PRO A 99 -22.82 10.29 16.98
CA PRO A 99 -23.98 10.96 16.43
C PRO A 99 -23.56 12.29 15.77
N GLY A 100 -23.90 12.48 14.48
CA GLY A 100 -23.49 13.68 13.74
C GLY A 100 -22.35 13.45 12.74
N GLN A 101 -22.04 12.19 12.40
CA GLN A 101 -21.12 11.74 11.35
C GLN A 101 -19.62 11.85 11.63
N LYS A 102 -19.17 12.47 12.71
CA LYS A 102 -17.74 12.49 13.07
C LYS A 102 -17.25 11.12 13.52
N VAL A 103 -15.99 10.83 13.23
CA VAL A 103 -15.29 9.62 13.66
C VAL A 103 -14.27 9.99 14.74
N VAL A 104 -14.34 9.30 15.87
CA VAL A 104 -13.34 9.41 16.93
C VAL A 104 -12.29 8.33 16.75
N LEU A 105 -11.02 8.72 16.85
CA LEU A 105 -9.89 7.81 16.92
C LEU A 105 -9.24 7.88 18.30
N ASP A 106 -9.00 6.72 18.89
CA ASP A 106 -8.22 6.54 20.12
C ASP A 106 -6.87 5.93 19.75
N TRP A 107 -5.78 6.49 20.28
CA TRP A 107 -4.43 5.93 20.08
C TRP A 107 -3.55 6.13 21.31
N GLU A 108 -2.41 5.47 21.31
CA GLU A 108 -1.36 5.68 22.28
C GLU A 108 -0.24 6.51 21.64
N VAL A 109 0.20 7.54 22.32
CA VAL A 109 1.38 8.33 21.91
C VAL A 109 2.62 7.47 22.18
N THR A 110 3.26 7.01 21.11
CA THR A 110 4.36 6.02 21.18
C THR A 110 5.51 6.45 22.09
N GLU A 111 5.80 7.75 22.14
CA GLU A 111 6.92 8.29 22.92
C GLU A 111 6.64 8.32 24.43
N SER A 112 5.40 8.57 24.83
CA SER A 112 5.00 8.75 26.24
C SER A 112 4.15 7.64 26.82
N GLY A 113 3.58 6.77 26.00
CA GLY A 113 2.60 5.77 26.40
C GLY A 113 1.24 6.36 26.84
N GLN A 114 1.05 7.67 26.66
CA GLN A 114 -0.20 8.33 27.03
C GLN A 114 -1.30 8.07 26.00
N LYS A 115 -2.52 7.91 26.50
CA LYS A 115 -3.70 7.82 25.64
C LYS A 115 -4.04 9.18 25.08
N ALA A 116 -4.33 9.20 23.78
CA ALA A 116 -4.80 10.36 23.07
C ALA A 116 -6.08 10.04 22.29
N GLN A 117 -6.89 11.04 22.03
CA GLN A 117 -8.14 10.92 21.31
C GLN A 117 -8.39 12.19 20.51
N ALA A 118 -8.96 12.08 19.31
CA ALA A 118 -9.43 13.21 18.53
C ALA A 118 -10.61 12.83 17.62
N GLU A 119 -11.36 13.85 17.22
CA GLU A 119 -12.48 13.76 16.29
C GLU A 119 -12.05 14.15 14.88
N PHE A 120 -12.53 13.41 13.89
CA PHE A 120 -12.25 13.65 12.47
C PHE A 120 -13.55 13.70 11.67
N ASP A 121 -13.63 14.60 10.71
CA ASP A 121 -14.74 14.67 9.76
C ASP A 121 -14.64 13.55 8.71
N LEU A 122 -13.42 13.10 8.41
CA LEU A 122 -13.15 12.02 7.47
C LEU A 122 -11.97 11.17 7.93
N VAL A 123 -12.14 9.85 7.92
CA VAL A 123 -11.07 8.89 8.15
C VAL A 123 -10.84 8.07 6.88
N VAL A 124 -9.64 8.13 6.33
CA VAL A 124 -9.22 7.40 5.15
C VAL A 124 -8.43 6.17 5.57
N LEU A 125 -8.95 5.00 5.25
CA LEU A 125 -8.28 3.73 5.50
C LEU A 125 -7.29 3.45 4.36
N SER A 126 -5.99 3.47 4.65
CA SER A 126 -4.94 3.21 3.68
C SER A 126 -4.74 1.70 3.51
N VAL A 127 -5.62 1.11 2.71
CA VAL A 127 -5.63 -0.33 2.44
C VAL A 127 -4.46 -0.75 1.56
N GLY A 128 -4.11 -2.04 1.64
CA GLY A 128 -2.98 -2.60 0.93
C GLY A 128 -3.35 -3.39 -0.34
N ILE A 129 -2.35 -4.11 -0.85
CA ILE A 129 -2.49 -5.04 -1.96
C ILE A 129 -2.67 -6.44 -1.38
N VAL A 130 -3.66 -7.16 -1.90
CA VAL A 130 -3.88 -8.59 -1.65
C VAL A 130 -3.80 -9.35 -2.96
N ALA A 131 -3.55 -10.67 -2.88
CA ALA A 131 -3.57 -11.52 -4.05
C ALA A 131 -4.97 -11.55 -4.68
N SER A 132 -5.01 -11.66 -5.99
CA SER A 132 -6.28 -11.82 -6.71
C SER A 132 -6.80 -13.24 -6.58
N ASP A 133 -8.13 -13.39 -6.47
CA ASP A 133 -8.78 -14.70 -6.55
C ASP A 133 -8.49 -15.42 -7.88
N PHE A 134 -8.08 -14.67 -8.90
CA PHE A 134 -7.68 -15.24 -10.19
C PHE A 134 -6.39 -16.08 -10.08
N ASN A 135 -5.51 -15.78 -9.13
CA ASN A 135 -4.31 -16.59 -8.87
C ASN A 135 -4.68 -18.02 -8.45
N TYR A 136 -5.76 -18.19 -7.65
CA TYR A 136 -6.27 -19.51 -7.28
C TYR A 136 -6.81 -20.27 -8.48
N LYS A 137 -7.49 -19.58 -9.40
CA LYS A 137 -7.96 -20.19 -10.66
C LYS A 137 -6.79 -20.65 -11.54
N LEU A 138 -5.76 -19.82 -11.66
CA LEU A 138 -4.53 -20.19 -12.38
C LEU A 138 -3.80 -21.38 -11.73
N ASN A 139 -3.74 -21.40 -10.39
CA ASN A 139 -3.20 -22.56 -9.67
C ASN A 139 -3.99 -23.84 -10.01
N GLN A 140 -5.32 -23.80 -10.00
CA GLN A 140 -6.15 -24.97 -10.31
C GLN A 140 -6.05 -25.41 -11.77
N GLN A 141 -6.00 -24.47 -12.72
CA GLN A 141 -5.99 -24.78 -14.15
C GLN A 141 -4.61 -25.15 -14.70
N LEU A 142 -3.58 -24.49 -14.22
CA LEU A 142 -2.22 -24.58 -14.75
C LEU A 142 -1.23 -25.16 -13.74
N ASN A 143 -1.72 -25.57 -12.57
CA ASN A 143 -0.88 -26.06 -11.46
C ASN A 143 0.27 -25.08 -11.11
N LEU A 144 0.03 -23.77 -11.22
CA LEU A 144 1.00 -22.75 -10.83
C LEU A 144 1.06 -22.64 -9.31
N PRO A 145 2.23 -22.77 -8.69
CA PRO A 145 2.34 -22.70 -7.24
C PRO A 145 1.99 -21.30 -6.72
N ILE A 146 1.31 -21.26 -5.58
CA ILE A 146 0.99 -20.03 -4.84
C ILE A 146 1.54 -20.09 -3.42
N ASP A 147 1.87 -18.92 -2.88
CA ASP A 147 2.27 -18.79 -1.48
C ASP A 147 1.05 -18.80 -0.52
N LYS A 148 1.33 -18.70 0.78
CA LYS A 148 0.29 -18.64 1.82
C LYS A 148 -0.60 -17.39 1.69
N GLY A 149 -0.16 -16.36 0.99
CA GLY A 149 -0.89 -15.13 0.72
C GLY A 149 -1.69 -15.18 -0.57
N GLY A 150 -1.64 -16.28 -1.34
CA GLY A 150 -2.30 -16.45 -2.63
C GLY A 150 -1.56 -15.82 -3.80
N PHE A 151 -0.32 -15.37 -3.64
CA PHE A 151 0.50 -14.86 -4.72
C PHE A 151 1.17 -16.00 -5.46
N LEU A 152 1.29 -15.86 -6.79
CA LEU A 152 2.01 -16.82 -7.62
C LEU A 152 3.49 -16.84 -7.20
N LEU A 153 4.01 -18.03 -6.96
CA LEU A 153 5.43 -18.22 -6.71
C LEU A 153 6.15 -18.36 -8.06
N PRO A 154 7.06 -17.45 -8.39
CA PRO A 154 7.99 -17.70 -9.47
C PRO A 154 8.90 -18.83 -9.02
N GLU A 155 8.60 -20.05 -9.38
CA GLU A 155 9.50 -21.19 -9.13
C GLU A 155 10.78 -20.99 -9.90
N GLY A 156 11.88 -20.90 -9.16
CA GLY A 156 13.26 -20.98 -9.64
C GLY A 156 13.65 -19.97 -10.71
N ASN A 157 14.90 -19.66 -10.82
CA ASN A 157 15.44 -19.01 -12.02
C ASN A 157 15.05 -19.84 -13.24
N CYS A 158 14.45 -19.23 -14.25
CA CYS A 158 14.07 -19.91 -15.51
C CYS A 158 15.22 -20.70 -16.15
N ARG A 159 16.46 -20.49 -15.73
CA ARG A 159 17.67 -21.22 -16.12
C ARG A 159 17.73 -22.66 -15.60
N GLU A 160 16.96 -23.02 -14.56
CA GLU A 160 16.99 -24.35 -13.94
C GLU A 160 15.85 -25.26 -14.39
N ARG A 161 14.92 -24.77 -15.21
CA ARG A 161 13.80 -25.57 -15.71
C ARG A 161 14.24 -26.40 -16.91
N ARG A 162 14.05 -27.72 -16.79
CA ARG A 162 14.34 -28.66 -17.87
C ARG A 162 13.18 -28.69 -18.87
N PRO A 163 13.45 -28.94 -20.16
CA PRO A 163 12.40 -29.24 -21.13
C PRO A 163 11.51 -30.37 -20.61
N GLY A 164 10.20 -30.10 -20.47
CA GLY A 164 9.22 -31.06 -19.95
C GLY A 164 8.58 -30.72 -18.61
N ASP A 165 9.05 -29.69 -17.91
CA ASP A 165 8.36 -29.18 -16.73
C ASP A 165 7.01 -28.56 -17.13
N LEU A 166 5.94 -28.93 -16.41
CA LEU A 166 4.54 -28.50 -16.70
C LEU A 166 4.34 -26.98 -16.78
N LEU A 167 5.33 -26.20 -16.35
CA LEU A 167 5.31 -24.74 -16.32
C LEU A 167 6.33 -24.09 -17.27
N ALA A 168 6.94 -24.86 -18.17
CA ALA A 168 7.87 -24.33 -19.16
C ALA A 168 7.16 -23.28 -20.03
N GLY A 169 7.79 -22.10 -20.18
CA GLY A 169 7.23 -20.99 -20.96
C GLY A 169 6.24 -20.09 -20.19
N VAL A 170 5.98 -20.32 -18.90
CA VAL A 170 5.18 -19.44 -18.06
C VAL A 170 6.09 -18.55 -17.23
N PHE A 171 5.87 -17.24 -17.35
CA PHE A 171 6.63 -16.21 -16.65
C PHE A 171 5.70 -15.32 -15.86
N CYS A 172 6.06 -14.96 -14.64
CA CYS A 172 5.25 -14.12 -13.76
C CYS A 172 6.01 -12.86 -13.35
N ALA A 173 5.35 -11.71 -13.39
CA ALA A 173 5.90 -10.43 -12.95
C ALA A 173 4.84 -9.53 -12.34
N GLY A 174 5.25 -8.61 -11.49
CA GLY A 174 4.37 -7.61 -10.89
C GLY A 174 3.59 -8.14 -9.69
N THR A 175 2.43 -7.55 -9.46
CA THR A 175 1.63 -7.78 -8.24
C THR A 175 0.98 -9.17 -8.15
N CYS A 176 1.00 -9.95 -9.21
CA CYS A 176 0.58 -11.35 -9.13
C CYS A 176 1.57 -12.22 -8.32
N CYS A 177 2.84 -11.81 -8.23
CA CYS A 177 3.91 -12.52 -7.50
C CYS A 177 4.17 -11.97 -6.09
N GLY A 178 3.45 -10.94 -5.67
CA GLY A 178 3.62 -10.33 -4.37
C GLY A 178 3.27 -8.84 -4.36
N ALA A 179 3.07 -8.28 -3.18
CA ALA A 179 2.85 -6.85 -3.06
C ALA A 179 4.09 -6.07 -3.55
N ALA A 180 3.90 -5.22 -4.53
CA ALA A 180 4.96 -4.44 -5.16
C ALA A 180 4.48 -3.03 -5.52
N ASP A 181 5.39 -2.06 -5.45
CA ASP A 181 5.17 -0.73 -5.98
C ASP A 181 5.38 -0.70 -7.51
N ILE A 182 5.01 0.41 -8.13
CA ILE A 182 5.11 0.60 -9.59
C ILE A 182 6.54 0.38 -10.07
N TRP A 183 7.52 0.93 -9.33
CA TRP A 183 8.92 0.83 -9.73
C TRP A 183 9.44 -0.61 -9.69
N THR A 184 9.15 -1.32 -8.60
CA THR A 184 9.49 -2.75 -8.46
C THR A 184 8.86 -3.56 -9.58
N THR A 185 7.60 -3.28 -9.92
CA THR A 185 6.88 -3.95 -11.01
C THR A 185 7.53 -3.71 -12.37
N ILE A 186 7.97 -2.47 -12.66
CA ILE A 186 8.68 -2.15 -13.90
C ILE A 186 10.02 -2.90 -13.99
N ILE A 187 10.79 -2.95 -12.89
CA ILE A 187 12.07 -3.69 -12.85
C ILE A 187 11.83 -5.18 -13.07
N GLN A 188 10.85 -5.76 -12.41
CA GLN A 188 10.47 -7.16 -12.61
C GLN A 188 10.10 -7.43 -14.07
N GLY A 189 9.26 -6.59 -14.69
CA GLY A 189 8.87 -6.74 -16.09
C GLY A 189 10.08 -6.72 -17.03
N LYS A 190 11.04 -5.81 -16.80
CA LYS A 190 12.29 -5.76 -17.59
C LYS A 190 13.14 -7.02 -17.40
N SER A 191 13.26 -7.50 -16.16
CA SER A 191 14.01 -8.72 -15.86
C SER A 191 13.39 -9.94 -16.53
N ILE A 192 12.07 -10.07 -16.46
CA ILE A 192 11.34 -11.18 -17.08
C ILE A 192 11.43 -11.12 -18.61
N ALA A 193 11.40 -9.94 -19.22
CA ALA A 193 11.59 -9.81 -20.67
C ALA A 193 12.93 -10.38 -21.14
N GLY A 194 14.02 -10.12 -20.39
CA GLY A 194 15.31 -10.75 -20.69
C GLY A 194 15.28 -12.28 -20.55
N GLN A 195 14.64 -12.79 -19.50
CA GLN A 195 14.49 -14.24 -19.31
C GLN A 195 13.68 -14.92 -20.42
N ILE A 196 12.65 -14.24 -20.96
CA ILE A 196 11.86 -14.75 -22.09
C ILE A 196 12.74 -14.85 -23.35
N VAL A 197 13.57 -13.85 -23.62
CA VAL A 197 14.51 -13.90 -24.76
C VAL A 197 15.48 -15.08 -24.58
N ASP A 198 16.13 -15.18 -23.42
CA ASP A 198 17.04 -16.30 -23.13
C ASP A 198 16.34 -17.67 -23.27
N TYR A 199 15.08 -17.77 -22.89
CA TYR A 199 14.29 -18.99 -23.02
C TYR A 199 14.00 -19.35 -24.48
N ILE A 200 13.62 -18.36 -25.30
CA ILE A 200 13.36 -18.55 -26.73
C ILE A 200 14.64 -19.00 -27.43
N ASP A 201 15.76 -18.30 -27.21
CA ASP A 201 17.05 -18.61 -27.86
C ASP A 201 17.59 -19.98 -27.45
N SER A 202 17.24 -20.47 -26.25
CA SER A 202 17.67 -21.78 -25.77
C SER A 202 16.82 -22.95 -26.28
N ASN A 203 15.64 -22.68 -26.84
CA ASN A 203 14.68 -23.68 -27.33
C ASN A 203 14.52 -23.65 -28.85
N HIS A 204 15.29 -22.85 -29.54
CA HIS A 204 15.49 -22.82 -31.00
C HIS A 204 16.89 -23.26 -31.38
#